data_1629bfbb09f92a4130ce0b691d0df9b4
#
_entry.id   1629bfbb09f92a4130ce0b691d0df9b4
#
_cell.length_a   1.000
_cell.length_b   1.000
_cell.length_c   1.000
_cell.angle_alpha   90.00
_cell.angle_beta   90.00
_cell.angle_gamma   90.00
#
_symmetry.space_group_name_H-M   'P 1'
#
loop_
_entity.id
_entity.type
_entity.pdbx_description
1 polymer ?
#
loop_
_entity_poly.entity_id
_entity_poly.type
_entity_poly.pdbx_seq_one_letter_code
_entity_poly.pdbx_strand_id
1 'polypeptide(L)'
;ADTVQIVSENELKALKTYVEKNKLKVDMDSLENGTGVMIIHDHKLSQKQGRQAEKAVGETVCLSPLKNKETRIRWNSMTDKERDKEGEIIKAETPSTEYTLSGYLDNQADDFPEIHQTWHGAEGDIYYLVSEKGFNRLPTKKKTFCMELNVEKKKEKKIMYEIQKILSAENQRRKSNTQTSLDGEGEAGIFYIARSDLMQKNADYIRGNRIMFGSISVILLCVGLVNYFNIMFTGIVGRKKELEIMRKIGMTRRQERKLLLLEGSYYVLLIAGLVASVGSIILKGINVYMRKQLSYFTFHYPVGAIAGSIVIMEIVCVIICNLLILKKIKK
;
A
#
# COMPACT_ATOMS: atom_id res chain seq x y z
N ALA A 1 -2.52 17.22 -17.02
CA ALA A 1 -3.54 17.06 -18.07
C ALA A 1 -4.45 15.89 -17.69
N ASP A 2 -5.75 16.13 -17.75
CA ASP A 2 -6.74 15.14 -17.36
C ASP A 2 -6.72 13.92 -18.28
N THR A 3 -7.08 12.78 -17.74
CA THR A 3 -7.14 11.53 -18.47
C THR A 3 -8.59 11.16 -18.77
N VAL A 4 -8.88 10.82 -20.03
CA VAL A 4 -10.19 10.29 -20.44
C VAL A 4 -10.02 8.83 -20.84
N GLN A 5 -10.68 7.93 -20.12
CA GLN A 5 -10.66 6.50 -20.37
C GLN A 5 -12.02 5.99 -20.83
N ILE A 6 -12.00 5.09 -21.83
CA ILE A 6 -13.18 4.35 -22.25
C ILE A 6 -13.41 3.20 -21.27
N VAL A 7 -14.63 3.12 -20.76
CA VAL A 7 -15.08 1.98 -19.94
C VAL A 7 -15.56 0.86 -20.85
N SER A 8 -15.10 -0.36 -20.59
CA SER A 8 -15.59 -1.53 -21.30
C SER A 8 -17.03 -1.86 -20.91
N GLU A 9 -17.75 -2.63 -21.74
CA GLU A 9 -19.14 -3.04 -21.44
C GLU A 9 -19.25 -3.83 -20.14
N ASN A 10 -18.26 -4.65 -19.82
CA ASN A 10 -18.25 -5.43 -18.58
C ASN A 10 -18.04 -4.54 -17.34
N GLU A 11 -17.12 -3.58 -17.42
CA GLU A 11 -16.90 -2.61 -16.35
C GLU A 11 -18.13 -1.71 -16.17
N LEU A 12 -18.79 -1.31 -17.26
CA LEU A 12 -20.01 -0.51 -17.21
C LEU A 12 -21.14 -1.26 -16.48
N LYS A 13 -21.32 -2.55 -16.75
CA LYS A 13 -22.27 -3.40 -16.03
C LYS A 13 -21.93 -3.55 -14.56
N ALA A 14 -20.65 -3.70 -14.24
CA ALA A 14 -20.19 -3.78 -12.85
C ALA A 14 -20.42 -2.46 -12.11
N LEU A 15 -20.14 -1.33 -12.75
CA LEU A 15 -20.44 0.01 -12.21
C LEU A 15 -21.93 0.19 -11.95
N LYS A 16 -22.78 -0.18 -12.88
CA LYS A 16 -24.24 -0.08 -12.74
C LYS A 16 -24.71 -0.88 -11.53
N THR A 17 -24.28 -2.11 -11.41
CA THR A 17 -24.60 -2.97 -10.24
C THR A 17 -24.13 -2.35 -8.93
N TYR A 18 -22.92 -1.78 -8.92
CA TYR A 18 -22.34 -1.11 -7.76
C TYR A 18 -23.15 0.14 -7.35
N VAL A 19 -23.50 1.00 -8.32
CA VAL A 19 -24.30 2.22 -8.11
C VAL A 19 -25.67 1.88 -7.57
N GLU A 20 -26.35 0.87 -8.14
CA GLU A 20 -27.67 0.41 -7.70
C GLU A 20 -27.62 -0.18 -6.29
N LYS A 21 -26.65 -1.05 -6.00
CA LYS A 21 -26.44 -1.68 -4.70
C LYS A 21 -26.23 -0.65 -3.59
N ASN A 22 -25.42 0.36 -3.86
CA ASN A 22 -25.03 1.38 -2.86
C ASN A 22 -25.94 2.63 -2.91
N LYS A 23 -26.97 2.65 -3.78
CA LYS A 23 -27.92 3.76 -3.95
C LYS A 23 -27.22 5.11 -4.18
N LEU A 24 -26.17 5.10 -5.03
CA LEU A 24 -25.38 6.29 -5.31
C LEU A 24 -26.10 7.21 -6.33
N LYS A 25 -25.90 8.50 -6.20
CA LYS A 25 -26.45 9.51 -7.14
C LYS A 25 -25.59 9.59 -8.38
N VAL A 26 -25.79 8.67 -9.30
CA VAL A 26 -25.08 8.62 -10.58
C VAL A 26 -26.10 8.41 -11.71
N ASP A 27 -26.02 9.24 -12.74
CA ASP A 27 -26.83 9.09 -13.95
C ASP A 27 -26.12 8.12 -14.92
N MET A 28 -26.41 6.82 -14.74
CA MET A 28 -25.85 5.77 -15.60
C MET A 28 -26.37 5.84 -17.03
N ASP A 29 -27.59 6.34 -17.24
CA ASP A 29 -28.20 6.42 -18.57
C ASP A 29 -27.47 7.46 -19.44
N SER A 30 -27.12 8.61 -18.90
CA SER A 30 -26.32 9.60 -19.62
C SER A 30 -24.92 9.08 -19.97
N LEU A 31 -24.29 8.31 -19.09
CA LEU A 31 -23.01 7.67 -19.34
C LEU A 31 -23.12 6.62 -20.46
N GLU A 32 -24.12 5.72 -20.40
CA GLU A 32 -24.34 4.68 -21.42
C GLU A 32 -24.68 5.28 -22.79
N ASN A 33 -25.45 6.34 -22.80
CA ASN A 33 -25.84 7.05 -24.06
C ASN A 33 -24.70 7.89 -24.63
N GLY A 34 -23.63 8.13 -23.88
CA GLY A 34 -22.47 8.89 -24.30
C GLY A 34 -22.64 10.41 -24.19
N THR A 35 -23.66 10.90 -23.50
CA THR A 35 -23.84 12.32 -23.18
C THR A 35 -23.22 12.69 -21.83
N GLY A 36 -22.92 11.68 -21.02
CA GLY A 36 -22.35 11.85 -19.69
C GLY A 36 -20.90 11.42 -19.58
N VAL A 37 -20.25 11.94 -18.55
CA VAL A 37 -18.90 11.60 -18.13
C VAL A 37 -18.89 11.41 -16.61
N MET A 38 -18.09 10.47 -16.11
CA MET A 38 -17.96 10.18 -14.69
C MET A 38 -16.55 10.50 -14.21
N ILE A 39 -16.43 11.06 -13.01
CA ILE A 39 -15.13 11.26 -12.35
C ILE A 39 -14.88 10.12 -11.38
N ILE A 40 -13.69 9.52 -11.45
CA ILE A 40 -13.21 8.60 -10.45
C ILE A 40 -12.19 9.32 -9.56
N HIS A 41 -12.48 9.36 -8.27
CA HIS A 41 -11.52 9.81 -7.26
C HIS A 41 -10.49 8.72 -7.04
N ASP A 42 -9.24 9.06 -7.26
CA ASP A 42 -8.11 8.25 -6.85
C ASP A 42 -7.26 9.01 -5.81
N HIS A 43 -6.19 8.37 -5.36
CA HIS A 43 -5.28 8.94 -4.36
C HIS A 43 -4.58 10.25 -4.80
N LYS A 44 -4.73 10.68 -6.05
CA LYS A 44 -4.10 11.90 -6.59
C LYS A 44 -4.97 13.14 -6.46
N LEU A 45 -6.27 12.97 -6.29
CA LEU A 45 -7.14 14.08 -5.98
C LEU A 45 -7.11 14.38 -4.48
N SER A 46 -6.94 15.65 -4.14
CA SER A 46 -7.09 16.10 -2.76
C SER A 46 -8.55 15.98 -2.31
N GLN A 47 -8.79 15.84 -1.00
CA GLN A 47 -10.15 15.81 -0.45
C GLN A 47 -10.98 17.06 -0.81
N LYS A 48 -10.32 18.23 -1.00
CA LYS A 48 -10.99 19.45 -1.44
C LYS A 48 -11.48 19.35 -2.88
N GLN A 49 -10.64 18.85 -3.77
CA GLN A 49 -10.99 18.62 -5.18
C GLN A 49 -12.08 17.55 -5.33
N GLY A 50 -12.02 16.46 -4.56
CA GLY A 50 -13.06 15.44 -4.53
C GLY A 50 -14.42 16.01 -4.12
N ARG A 51 -14.49 16.83 -3.07
CA ARG A 51 -15.73 17.51 -2.66
C ARG A 51 -16.26 18.50 -3.68
N GLN A 52 -15.37 19.15 -4.44
CA GLN A 52 -15.76 20.03 -5.53
C GLN A 52 -16.34 19.23 -6.69
N ALA A 53 -15.70 18.13 -7.08
CA ALA A 53 -16.19 17.24 -8.12
C ALA A 53 -17.55 16.62 -7.76
N GLU A 54 -17.73 16.18 -6.51
CA GLU A 54 -19.02 15.65 -6.04
C GLU A 54 -20.15 16.69 -6.11
N LYS A 55 -19.87 17.95 -5.79
CA LYS A 55 -20.85 19.03 -5.89
C LYS A 55 -21.20 19.42 -7.33
N ALA A 56 -20.26 19.24 -8.25
CA ALA A 56 -20.44 19.55 -9.67
C ALA A 56 -21.21 18.46 -10.45
N VAL A 57 -21.63 17.38 -9.79
CA VAL A 57 -22.44 16.32 -10.44
C VAL A 57 -23.75 16.93 -10.96
N GLY A 58 -24.03 16.72 -12.25
CA GLY A 58 -25.14 17.31 -12.99
C GLY A 58 -24.77 18.58 -13.78
N GLU A 59 -23.58 19.17 -13.54
CA GLU A 59 -23.11 20.32 -14.31
C GLU A 59 -22.50 19.88 -15.66
N THR A 60 -22.37 20.85 -16.57
CA THR A 60 -21.76 20.64 -17.89
C THR A 60 -20.24 20.71 -17.79
N VAL A 61 -19.58 19.69 -18.29
CA VAL A 61 -18.12 19.59 -18.41
C VAL A 61 -17.72 19.63 -19.86
N CYS A 62 -16.79 20.51 -20.22
CA CYS A 62 -16.24 20.64 -21.57
C CYS A 62 -14.91 19.93 -21.67
N LEU A 63 -14.82 18.91 -22.51
CA LEU A 63 -13.58 18.17 -22.77
C LEU A 63 -12.99 18.62 -24.12
N SER A 64 -11.76 19.11 -24.10
CA SER A 64 -11.01 19.55 -25.28
C SER A 64 -9.73 18.73 -25.42
N PRO A 65 -9.52 17.96 -26.50
CA PRO A 65 -8.28 17.21 -26.69
C PRO A 65 -7.13 18.17 -27.02
N LEU A 66 -6.03 18.03 -26.30
CA LEU A 66 -4.78 18.72 -26.58
C LEU A 66 -4.16 18.14 -27.87
N LYS A 67 -4.35 18.80 -28.99
CA LYS A 67 -3.91 18.32 -30.32
C LYS A 67 -2.40 18.50 -30.52
N ASN A 68 -1.83 19.55 -29.93
CA ASN A 68 -0.49 20.00 -30.23
C ASN A 68 0.51 19.62 -29.10
N LYS A 69 1.63 19.02 -29.48
CA LYS A 69 2.70 18.63 -28.55
C LYS A 69 3.25 19.85 -27.79
N GLU A 70 3.43 20.97 -28.51
CA GLU A 70 3.93 22.22 -27.93
C GLU A 70 2.99 22.76 -26.85
N THR A 71 1.67 22.74 -27.12
CA THR A 71 0.65 23.16 -26.17
C THR A 71 0.66 22.29 -24.92
N ARG A 72 0.87 20.97 -25.06
CA ARG A 72 0.94 20.04 -23.95
C ARG A 72 2.19 20.25 -23.09
N ILE A 73 3.35 20.47 -23.72
CA ILE A 73 4.61 20.75 -23.00
C ILE A 73 4.48 22.08 -22.25
N ARG A 74 3.96 23.10 -22.93
CA ARG A 74 3.73 24.42 -22.34
C ARG A 74 2.76 24.34 -21.16
N TRP A 75 1.65 23.60 -21.29
CA TRP A 75 0.67 23.37 -20.23
C TRP A 75 1.31 22.75 -18.98
N ASN A 76 2.16 21.76 -19.13
CA ASN A 76 2.81 21.08 -18.02
C ASN A 76 3.83 21.97 -17.28
N SER A 77 4.36 23.00 -17.93
CA SER A 77 5.31 23.95 -17.32
C SER A 77 4.65 25.17 -16.68
N MET A 78 3.33 25.32 -16.77
CA MET A 78 2.58 26.48 -16.25
C MET A 78 2.20 26.33 -14.80
N THR A 79 2.12 27.47 -14.10
CA THR A 79 1.49 27.57 -12.79
C THR A 79 -0.04 27.50 -12.91
N ASP A 80 -0.75 27.21 -11.80
CA ASP A 80 -2.21 27.08 -11.82
C ASP A 80 -2.92 28.34 -12.34
N LYS A 81 -2.41 29.54 -11.98
CA LYS A 81 -2.97 30.82 -12.49
C LYS A 81 -2.76 31.03 -13.98
N GLU A 82 -1.65 30.54 -14.52
CA GLU A 82 -1.36 30.60 -15.94
C GLU A 82 -2.22 29.60 -16.70
N ARG A 83 -2.47 28.41 -16.11
CA ARG A 83 -3.35 27.38 -16.67
C ARG A 83 -4.80 27.87 -16.80
N ASP A 84 -5.30 28.63 -15.81
CA ASP A 84 -6.64 29.18 -15.87
C ASP A 84 -6.84 30.10 -17.08
N LYS A 85 -5.88 31.05 -17.32
CA LYS A 85 -5.88 31.95 -18.44
C LYS A 85 -5.71 31.24 -19.80
N GLU A 86 -4.72 30.34 -19.87
CA GLU A 86 -4.42 29.60 -21.09
C GLU A 86 -5.52 28.59 -21.42
N GLY A 87 -6.19 28.05 -20.39
CA GLY A 87 -7.34 27.19 -20.56
C GLY A 87 -8.49 27.85 -21.31
N GLU A 88 -8.73 29.15 -21.09
CA GLU A 88 -9.72 29.92 -21.84
C GLU A 88 -9.31 30.09 -23.31
N ILE A 89 -8.04 30.35 -23.59
CA ILE A 89 -7.50 30.47 -24.94
C ILE A 89 -7.59 29.11 -25.66
N ILE A 90 -7.18 28.04 -25.02
CA ILE A 90 -7.24 26.67 -25.58
C ILE A 90 -8.68 26.28 -25.88
N LYS A 91 -9.63 26.60 -25.00
CA LYS A 91 -11.05 26.37 -25.24
C LYS A 91 -11.57 27.12 -26.46
N ALA A 92 -11.10 28.32 -26.68
CA ALA A 92 -11.50 29.13 -27.85
C ALA A 92 -10.92 28.60 -29.18
N GLU A 93 -9.71 28.01 -29.14
CA GLU A 93 -9.00 27.54 -30.34
C GLU A 93 -9.22 26.03 -30.63
N THR A 94 -9.67 25.27 -29.67
CA THR A 94 -9.81 23.80 -29.78
C THR A 94 -11.29 23.42 -29.71
N PRO A 95 -11.81 22.59 -30.64
CA PRO A 95 -13.18 22.13 -30.55
C PRO A 95 -13.37 21.34 -29.25
N SER A 96 -14.27 21.82 -28.42
CA SER A 96 -14.68 21.19 -27.17
C SER A 96 -15.94 20.35 -27.40
N THR A 97 -16.05 19.29 -26.63
CA THR A 97 -17.26 18.46 -26.56
C THR A 97 -17.86 18.60 -25.18
N GLU A 98 -19.14 18.95 -25.14
CA GLU A 98 -19.89 19.09 -23.88
C GLU A 98 -20.44 17.75 -23.42
N TYR A 99 -20.28 17.48 -22.12
CA TYR A 99 -20.81 16.34 -21.41
C TYR A 99 -21.49 16.80 -20.12
N THR A 100 -22.43 16.02 -19.65
CA THR A 100 -22.98 16.16 -18.30
C THR A 100 -22.12 15.34 -17.33
N LEU A 101 -21.70 15.91 -16.21
CA LEU A 101 -21.05 15.13 -15.16
C LEU A 101 -22.05 14.17 -14.53
N SER A 102 -22.06 12.92 -14.97
CA SER A 102 -23.02 11.87 -14.59
C SER A 102 -22.87 11.43 -13.16
N GLY A 103 -21.67 11.51 -12.60
CA GLY A 103 -21.39 11.06 -11.24
C GLY A 103 -19.95 11.24 -10.84
N TYR A 104 -19.74 11.09 -9.55
CA TYR A 104 -18.44 11.04 -8.89
C TYR A 104 -18.38 9.81 -8.00
N LEU A 105 -17.37 8.99 -8.17
CA LEU A 105 -17.16 7.77 -7.38
C LEU A 105 -15.77 7.74 -6.76
N ASP A 106 -15.66 7.22 -5.54
CA ASP A 106 -14.40 6.99 -4.85
C ASP A 106 -13.99 5.54 -5.03
N ASN A 107 -12.83 5.29 -5.63
CA ASN A 107 -12.30 3.95 -5.87
C ASN A 107 -11.67 3.29 -4.63
N GLN A 108 -11.63 3.99 -3.49
CA GLN A 108 -11.08 3.46 -2.24
C GLN A 108 -12.10 2.69 -1.41
N ALA A 109 -13.37 2.63 -1.84
CA ALA A 109 -14.38 1.83 -1.19
C ALA A 109 -14.06 0.33 -1.32
N ASP A 110 -14.20 -0.45 -0.24
CA ASP A 110 -13.83 -1.87 -0.18
C ASP A 110 -14.55 -2.76 -1.22
N ASP A 111 -15.73 -2.36 -1.68
CA ASP A 111 -16.56 -3.08 -2.64
C ASP A 111 -16.61 -2.39 -4.03
N PHE A 112 -15.70 -1.45 -4.29
CA PHE A 112 -15.61 -0.80 -5.58
C PHE A 112 -15.25 -1.82 -6.68
N PRO A 113 -15.93 -1.81 -7.85
CA PRO A 113 -15.65 -2.75 -8.92
C PRO A 113 -14.23 -2.58 -9.47
N GLU A 114 -13.61 -3.68 -9.88
CA GLU A 114 -12.29 -3.65 -10.54
C GLU A 114 -12.42 -2.91 -11.87
N ILE A 115 -12.09 -1.64 -11.88
CA ILE A 115 -11.93 -0.83 -13.09
C ILE A 115 -10.44 -0.58 -13.25
N HIS A 116 -9.90 -1.08 -14.34
CA HIS A 116 -8.49 -0.91 -14.65
C HIS A 116 -8.22 0.52 -15.08
N GLN A 117 -7.68 1.31 -14.15
CA GLN A 117 -7.27 2.68 -14.44
C GLN A 117 -5.91 2.70 -15.11
N THR A 118 -5.83 3.42 -16.22
CA THR A 118 -4.55 3.72 -16.86
C THR A 118 -3.71 4.63 -15.96
N TRP A 119 -2.42 4.46 -16.02
CA TRP A 119 -1.50 5.27 -15.25
C TRP A 119 -1.50 6.70 -15.78
N HIS A 120 -1.83 7.68 -14.94
CA HIS A 120 -1.78 9.08 -15.27
C HIS A 120 -0.89 9.87 -14.29
N GLY A 121 -0.38 11.01 -14.74
CA GLY A 121 0.85 11.50 -14.24
C GLY A 121 0.86 12.34 -12.97
N ALA A 122 0.18 13.48 -12.94
CA ALA A 122 0.44 14.50 -11.94
C ALA A 122 -0.60 14.49 -10.79
N GLU A 123 -0.19 14.98 -9.62
CA GLU A 123 -1.13 15.30 -8.56
C GLU A 123 -2.15 16.36 -9.04
N GLY A 124 -3.43 16.12 -8.76
CA GLY A 124 -4.51 17.02 -9.14
C GLY A 124 -5.11 16.79 -10.53
N ASP A 125 -4.57 15.87 -11.33
CA ASP A 125 -5.18 15.48 -12.59
C ASP A 125 -6.50 14.74 -12.34
N ILE A 126 -7.53 15.05 -13.14
CA ILE A 126 -8.84 14.42 -13.03
C ILE A 126 -8.89 13.20 -13.96
N TYR A 127 -9.49 12.13 -13.46
CA TYR A 127 -9.70 10.91 -14.19
C TYR A 127 -11.15 10.77 -14.61
N TYR A 128 -11.40 10.91 -15.91
CA TYR A 128 -12.73 10.83 -16.49
C TYR A 128 -12.97 9.47 -17.13
N LEU A 129 -14.09 8.85 -16.80
CA LEU A 129 -14.59 7.67 -17.48
C LEU A 129 -15.71 8.07 -18.45
N VAL A 130 -15.64 7.54 -19.66
CA VAL A 130 -16.68 7.70 -20.69
C VAL A 130 -17.04 6.35 -21.31
N SER A 131 -18.26 6.20 -21.81
CA SER A 131 -18.62 5.06 -22.63
C SER A 131 -17.94 5.15 -24.01
N GLU A 132 -17.92 4.07 -24.76
CA GLU A 132 -17.41 4.10 -26.14
C GLU A 132 -18.16 5.10 -27.01
N LYS A 133 -19.48 5.19 -26.84
CA LYS A 133 -20.32 6.20 -27.55
C LYS A 133 -19.89 7.63 -27.16
N GLY A 134 -19.63 7.86 -25.87
CA GLY A 134 -19.15 9.14 -25.38
C GLY A 134 -17.80 9.51 -25.96
N PHE A 135 -16.85 8.60 -25.99
CA PHE A 135 -15.53 8.85 -26.56
C PHE A 135 -15.59 9.17 -28.07
N ASN A 136 -16.47 8.52 -28.80
CA ASN A 136 -16.62 8.76 -30.25
C ASN A 136 -17.13 10.17 -30.57
N ARG A 137 -17.66 10.94 -29.61
CA ARG A 137 -18.02 12.36 -29.75
C ARG A 137 -16.80 13.28 -29.69
N LEU A 138 -15.69 12.82 -29.09
CA LEU A 138 -14.46 13.59 -29.00
C LEU A 138 -13.77 13.67 -30.38
N PRO A 139 -13.25 14.83 -30.79
CA PRO A 139 -12.54 15.01 -32.06
C PRO A 139 -11.10 14.46 -31.98
N THR A 140 -10.97 13.22 -31.48
CA THR A 140 -9.67 12.53 -31.30
C THR A 140 -9.79 11.06 -31.65
N LYS A 141 -8.65 10.42 -31.93
CA LYS A 141 -8.61 8.98 -32.21
C LYS A 141 -8.31 8.19 -30.93
N LYS A 142 -8.94 7.02 -30.81
CA LYS A 142 -8.61 6.06 -29.75
C LYS A 142 -7.14 5.68 -29.83
N LYS A 143 -6.48 5.62 -28.67
CA LYS A 143 -5.14 5.06 -28.52
C LYS A 143 -5.18 3.98 -27.47
N THR A 144 -4.68 2.79 -27.80
CA THR A 144 -4.50 1.74 -26.81
C THR A 144 -3.32 2.11 -25.92
N PHE A 145 -3.60 2.41 -24.67
CA PHE A 145 -2.58 2.74 -23.68
C PHE A 145 -2.13 1.50 -22.91
N CYS A 146 -3.08 0.65 -22.54
CA CYS A 146 -2.84 -0.56 -21.79
C CYS A 146 -3.69 -1.70 -22.37
N MET A 147 -3.16 -2.90 -22.35
CA MET A 147 -3.89 -4.14 -22.67
C MET A 147 -3.69 -5.11 -21.53
N GLU A 148 -4.78 -5.64 -20.99
CA GLU A 148 -4.74 -6.66 -19.97
C GLU A 148 -5.04 -8.02 -20.57
N LEU A 149 -4.24 -9.02 -20.15
CA LEU A 149 -4.38 -10.39 -20.60
C LEU A 149 -4.54 -11.30 -19.39
N ASN A 150 -5.71 -11.94 -19.28
CA ASN A 150 -5.93 -12.99 -18.30
C ASN A 150 -5.47 -14.34 -18.85
N VAL A 151 -4.47 -14.91 -18.20
CA VAL A 151 -3.79 -16.12 -18.65
C VAL A 151 -3.86 -17.21 -17.58
N GLU A 152 -4.10 -18.46 -18.00
CA GLU A 152 -4.00 -19.61 -17.10
C GLU A 152 -2.58 -19.72 -16.51
N LYS A 153 -2.48 -19.86 -15.19
CA LYS A 153 -1.20 -19.95 -14.46
C LYS A 153 -0.20 -20.97 -15.04
N LYS A 154 -0.70 -22.07 -15.58
CA LYS A 154 0.15 -23.10 -16.20
C LYS A 154 0.81 -22.65 -17.50
N LYS A 155 0.18 -21.74 -18.24
CA LYS A 155 0.64 -21.24 -19.55
C LYS A 155 1.36 -19.89 -19.44
N GLU A 156 1.30 -19.25 -18.29
CA GLU A 156 1.80 -17.90 -18.05
C GLU A 156 3.25 -17.71 -18.52
N LYS A 157 4.17 -18.56 -18.09
CA LYS A 157 5.59 -18.46 -18.47
C LYS A 157 5.83 -18.52 -19.97
N LYS A 158 5.10 -19.41 -20.67
CA LYS A 158 5.23 -19.53 -22.13
C LYS A 158 4.69 -18.29 -22.83
N ILE A 159 3.53 -17.82 -22.42
CA ILE A 159 2.91 -16.62 -23.01
C ILE A 159 3.74 -15.37 -22.71
N MET A 160 4.27 -15.23 -21.49
CA MET A 160 5.20 -14.14 -21.15
C MET A 160 6.43 -14.12 -22.05
N TYR A 161 7.02 -15.28 -22.32
CA TYR A 161 8.16 -15.37 -23.23
C TYR A 161 7.81 -14.91 -24.64
N GLU A 162 6.66 -15.35 -25.18
CA GLU A 162 6.18 -14.93 -26.51
C GLU A 162 5.88 -13.41 -26.55
N ILE A 163 5.23 -12.86 -25.53
CA ILE A 163 4.98 -11.42 -25.40
C ILE A 163 6.30 -10.65 -25.37
N GLN A 164 7.26 -11.09 -24.56
CA GLN A 164 8.56 -10.44 -24.47
C GLN A 164 9.30 -10.43 -25.82
N LYS A 165 9.22 -11.51 -26.58
CA LYS A 165 9.79 -11.61 -27.92
C LYS A 165 9.13 -10.60 -28.88
N ILE A 166 7.81 -10.52 -28.87
CA ILE A 166 7.08 -9.56 -29.70
C ILE A 166 7.41 -8.12 -29.32
N LEU A 167 7.39 -7.80 -28.00
CA LEU A 167 7.68 -6.47 -27.51
C LEU A 167 9.14 -6.04 -27.79
N SER A 168 10.10 -6.95 -27.65
CA SER A 168 11.49 -6.63 -27.94
C SER A 168 11.70 -6.32 -29.43
N ALA A 169 11.07 -7.07 -30.34
CA ALA A 169 11.12 -6.78 -31.76
C ALA A 169 10.47 -5.43 -32.10
N GLU A 170 9.30 -5.14 -31.54
CA GLU A 170 8.60 -3.87 -31.76
C GLU A 170 9.36 -2.68 -31.17
N ASN A 171 9.90 -2.80 -29.97
CA ASN A 171 10.72 -1.77 -29.36
C ASN A 171 12.02 -1.50 -30.15
N GLN A 172 12.59 -2.53 -30.74
CA GLN A 172 13.76 -2.37 -31.59
C GLN A 172 13.41 -1.64 -32.89
N ARG A 173 12.23 -1.96 -33.48
CA ARG A 173 11.68 -1.24 -34.65
C ARG A 173 11.43 0.24 -34.35
N ARG A 174 10.86 0.55 -33.19
CA ARG A 174 10.60 1.93 -32.73
C ARG A 174 11.90 2.70 -32.53
N LYS A 175 12.91 2.10 -31.91
CA LYS A 175 14.23 2.72 -31.73
C LYS A 175 14.89 3.04 -33.07
N SER A 176 14.82 2.15 -34.06
CA SER A 176 15.41 2.39 -35.38
C SER A 176 14.69 3.53 -36.13
N ASN A 177 13.38 3.66 -35.94
CA ASN A 177 12.61 4.76 -36.55
C ASN A 177 12.86 6.12 -35.87
N THR A 178 13.21 6.11 -34.58
CA THR A 178 13.49 7.33 -33.81
C THR A 178 14.85 7.95 -34.13
N GLN A 179 15.82 7.14 -34.54
CA GLN A 179 17.14 7.65 -35.00
C GLN A 179 17.03 8.53 -36.27
N THR A 180 15.92 8.45 -36.96
CA THR A 180 15.62 9.28 -38.16
C THR A 180 14.88 10.59 -37.83
N SER A 181 14.39 10.76 -36.60
CA SER A 181 13.74 12.00 -36.17
C SER A 181 14.72 12.86 -35.37
N LEU A 182 15.11 14.00 -35.91
CA LEU A 182 16.03 14.99 -35.32
C LEU A 182 15.54 15.61 -33.99
N ASP A 183 14.33 15.28 -33.53
CA ASP A 183 13.66 15.91 -32.38
C ASP A 183 13.81 15.18 -31.03
N GLY A 184 14.70 14.20 -30.92
CA GLY A 184 15.15 13.65 -29.61
C GLY A 184 14.10 12.96 -28.74
N GLU A 185 12.84 12.88 -29.12
CA GLU A 185 11.80 12.15 -28.39
C GLU A 185 11.56 10.79 -29.02
N GLY A 186 12.25 9.79 -28.48
CA GLY A 186 11.93 8.40 -28.75
C GLY A 186 10.50 8.08 -28.33
N GLU A 187 9.73 7.41 -29.22
CA GLU A 187 8.48 6.78 -28.77
C GLU A 187 8.77 5.93 -27.54
N ALA A 188 8.01 6.15 -26.47
CA ALA A 188 8.15 5.37 -25.25
C ALA A 188 8.05 3.88 -25.57
N GLY A 189 9.00 3.10 -25.07
CA GLY A 189 9.02 1.67 -25.29
C GLY A 189 7.76 1.01 -24.73
N ILE A 190 7.29 -0.05 -25.39
CA ILE A 190 6.22 -0.87 -24.87
C ILE A 190 6.82 -1.82 -23.84
N PHE A 191 6.22 -1.90 -22.67
CA PHE A 191 6.61 -2.83 -21.63
C PHE A 191 5.41 -3.63 -21.14
N TYR A 192 5.67 -4.77 -20.53
CA TYR A 192 4.64 -5.55 -19.87
C TYR A 192 4.95 -5.67 -18.38
N ILE A 193 3.89 -5.86 -17.60
CA ILE A 193 3.97 -6.13 -16.17
C ILE A 193 3.21 -7.43 -15.93
N ALA A 194 3.92 -8.47 -15.48
CA ALA A 194 3.28 -9.70 -15.08
C ALA A 194 2.96 -9.67 -13.58
N ARG A 195 1.74 -10.06 -13.24
CA ARG A 195 1.32 -10.12 -11.83
C ARG A 195 2.20 -11.07 -11.01
N SER A 196 2.59 -12.20 -11.60
CA SER A 196 3.51 -13.17 -10.97
C SER A 196 4.88 -12.56 -10.63
N ASP A 197 5.45 -11.77 -11.55
CA ASP A 197 6.75 -11.13 -11.33
C ASP A 197 6.67 -10.06 -10.24
N LEU A 198 5.58 -9.28 -10.23
CA LEU A 198 5.33 -8.31 -9.15
C LEU A 198 5.15 -9.01 -7.79
N MET A 199 4.37 -10.09 -7.76
CA MET A 199 4.17 -10.87 -6.53
C MET A 199 5.48 -11.47 -6.03
N GLN A 200 6.32 -11.99 -6.94
CA GLN A 200 7.62 -12.55 -6.60
C GLN A 200 8.57 -11.46 -6.08
N LYS A 201 8.70 -10.34 -6.77
CA LYS A 201 9.53 -9.20 -6.33
C LYS A 201 9.08 -8.68 -4.96
N ASN A 202 7.77 -8.55 -4.75
CA ASN A 202 7.24 -8.12 -3.47
C ASN A 202 7.50 -9.16 -2.37
N ALA A 203 7.37 -10.45 -2.68
CA ALA A 203 7.69 -11.52 -1.73
C ALA A 203 9.17 -11.52 -1.35
N ASP A 204 10.07 -11.33 -2.30
CA ASP A 204 11.52 -11.25 -2.07
C ASP A 204 11.89 -10.00 -1.26
N TYR A 205 11.27 -8.86 -1.55
CA TYR A 205 11.43 -7.63 -0.76
C TYR A 205 10.94 -7.81 0.69
N ILE A 206 9.75 -8.41 0.88
CA ILE A 206 9.21 -8.72 2.21
C ILE A 206 10.12 -9.70 2.94
N ARG A 207 10.64 -10.74 2.26
CA ARG A 207 11.59 -11.68 2.83
C ARG A 207 12.88 -11.00 3.29
N GLY A 208 13.45 -10.15 2.45
CA GLY A 208 14.65 -9.36 2.76
C GLY A 208 14.45 -8.50 4.01
N ASN A 209 13.35 -7.73 4.05
CA ASN A 209 13.00 -6.90 5.19
C ASN A 209 12.76 -7.73 6.46
N ARG A 210 12.10 -8.88 6.34
CA ARG A 210 11.86 -9.80 7.48
C ARG A 210 13.17 -10.33 8.05
N ILE A 211 14.15 -10.70 7.22
CA ILE A 211 15.47 -11.15 7.66
C ILE A 211 16.22 -10.00 8.35
N MET A 212 16.24 -8.82 7.75
CA MET A 212 16.91 -7.65 8.29
C MET A 212 16.35 -7.23 9.66
N PHE A 213 15.06 -6.98 9.74
CA PHE A 213 14.41 -6.59 10.99
C PHE A 213 14.36 -7.72 12.00
N GLY A 214 14.25 -8.98 11.55
CA GLY A 214 14.32 -10.16 12.39
C GLY A 214 15.67 -10.29 13.06
N SER A 215 16.79 -10.11 12.35
CA SER A 215 18.12 -10.18 12.93
C SER A 215 18.35 -9.08 13.98
N ILE A 216 17.92 -7.84 13.71
CA ILE A 216 17.96 -6.74 14.68
C ILE A 216 17.15 -7.10 15.93
N SER A 217 15.96 -7.66 15.75
CA SER A 217 15.10 -8.07 16.87
C SER A 217 15.74 -9.16 17.72
N VAL A 218 16.44 -10.13 17.11
CA VAL A 218 17.17 -11.17 17.83
C VAL A 218 18.33 -10.58 18.65
N ILE A 219 19.09 -9.64 18.09
CA ILE A 219 20.16 -8.95 18.80
C ILE A 219 19.61 -8.21 20.02
N LEU A 220 18.53 -7.44 19.84
CA LEU A 220 17.87 -6.72 20.94
C LEU A 220 17.35 -7.68 22.01
N LEU A 221 16.77 -8.82 21.61
CA LEU A 221 16.35 -9.86 22.54
C LEU A 221 17.54 -10.39 23.34
N CYS A 222 18.66 -10.70 22.70
CA CYS A 222 19.87 -11.16 23.41
C CYS A 222 20.37 -10.12 24.42
N VAL A 223 20.41 -8.84 24.07
CA VAL A 223 20.78 -7.76 24.99
C VAL A 223 19.80 -7.70 26.16
N GLY A 224 18.50 -7.80 25.90
CA GLY A 224 17.46 -7.85 26.95
C GLY A 224 17.64 -9.04 27.90
N LEU A 225 17.93 -10.23 27.35
CA LEU A 225 18.19 -11.44 28.15
C LEU A 225 19.44 -11.29 29.01
N VAL A 226 20.53 -10.71 28.51
CA VAL A 226 21.75 -10.45 29.32
C VAL A 226 21.45 -9.47 30.44
N ASN A 227 20.70 -8.40 30.18
CA ASN A 227 20.29 -7.47 31.23
C ASN A 227 19.41 -8.12 32.27
N TYR A 228 18.44 -8.96 31.86
CA TYR A 228 17.61 -9.74 32.78
C TYR A 228 18.45 -10.68 33.64
N PHE A 229 19.41 -11.38 33.02
CA PHE A 229 20.37 -12.23 33.75
C PHE A 229 21.15 -11.44 34.82
N ASN A 230 21.67 -10.25 34.46
CA ASN A 230 22.42 -9.43 35.39
C ASN A 230 21.57 -8.96 36.59
N ILE A 231 20.31 -8.57 36.35
CA ILE A 231 19.39 -8.17 37.42
C ILE A 231 19.12 -9.34 38.38
N MET A 232 18.78 -10.50 37.81
CA MET A 232 18.50 -11.71 38.62
C MET A 232 19.74 -12.15 39.39
N PHE A 233 20.91 -12.19 38.73
CA PHE A 233 22.15 -12.58 39.35
C PHE A 233 22.53 -11.67 40.52
N THR A 234 22.50 -10.36 40.30
CA THR A 234 22.83 -9.35 41.33
C THR A 234 21.83 -9.40 42.49
N GLY A 235 20.53 -9.57 42.19
CA GLY A 235 19.50 -9.71 43.20
C GLY A 235 19.73 -10.93 44.11
N ILE A 236 20.05 -12.08 43.52
CA ILE A 236 20.30 -13.31 44.25
C ILE A 236 21.61 -13.24 45.08
N VAL A 237 22.68 -12.67 44.49
CA VAL A 237 23.98 -12.55 45.20
C VAL A 237 23.88 -11.53 46.33
N GLY A 238 23.21 -10.39 46.13
CA GLY A 238 23.01 -9.35 47.13
C GLY A 238 22.25 -9.87 48.38
N ARG A 239 21.29 -10.77 48.13
CA ARG A 239 20.43 -11.35 49.22
C ARG A 239 20.92 -12.69 49.73
N LYS A 240 22.18 -13.04 49.44
CA LYS A 240 22.77 -14.34 49.88
C LYS A 240 22.67 -14.57 51.40
N LYS A 241 22.94 -13.51 52.19
CA LYS A 241 22.86 -13.61 53.67
C LYS A 241 21.43 -13.83 54.16
N GLU A 242 20.43 -13.17 53.56
CA GLU A 242 19.02 -13.36 53.90
C GLU A 242 18.56 -14.79 53.58
N LEU A 243 18.94 -15.33 52.44
CA LEU A 243 18.63 -16.69 52.05
C LEU A 243 19.30 -17.73 52.97
N GLU A 244 20.52 -17.43 53.47
CA GLU A 244 21.20 -18.28 54.47
C GLU A 244 20.50 -18.26 55.83
N ILE A 245 19.99 -17.10 56.27
CA ILE A 245 19.21 -16.96 57.49
C ILE A 245 17.91 -17.78 57.38
N MET A 246 17.18 -17.63 56.25
CA MET A 246 15.95 -18.37 56.02
C MET A 246 16.17 -19.89 56.03
N ARG A 247 17.30 -20.37 55.50
CA ARG A 247 17.66 -21.78 55.57
C ARG A 247 17.93 -22.25 57.04
N LYS A 248 18.59 -21.42 57.84
CA LYS A 248 18.84 -21.72 59.25
C LYS A 248 17.55 -21.80 60.06
N ILE A 249 16.51 -21.07 59.63
CA ILE A 249 15.17 -21.11 60.24
C ILE A 249 14.34 -22.31 59.73
N GLY A 250 14.85 -23.08 58.73
CA GLY A 250 14.19 -24.31 58.27
C GLY A 250 13.65 -24.27 56.85
N MET A 251 13.96 -23.22 56.05
CA MET A 251 13.54 -23.18 54.65
C MET A 251 14.22 -24.29 53.85
N THR A 252 13.42 -25.10 53.16
CA THR A 252 13.91 -26.16 52.29
C THR A 252 14.44 -25.62 50.96
N ARG A 253 15.31 -26.37 50.29
CA ARG A 253 15.84 -26.00 48.95
C ARG A 253 14.73 -25.87 47.89
N ARG A 254 13.63 -26.62 48.02
CA ARG A 254 12.47 -26.52 47.13
C ARG A 254 11.74 -25.20 47.32
N GLN A 255 11.62 -24.72 48.54
CA GLN A 255 11.01 -23.43 48.87
C GLN A 255 11.87 -22.27 48.37
N GLU A 256 13.21 -22.34 48.59
CA GLU A 256 14.14 -21.34 48.05
C GLU A 256 14.04 -21.22 46.52
N ARG A 257 14.02 -22.38 45.83
CA ARG A 257 13.85 -22.41 44.36
C ARG A 257 12.52 -21.80 43.92
N LYS A 258 11.44 -22.15 44.61
CA LYS A 258 10.10 -21.61 44.28
C LYS A 258 10.06 -20.12 44.52
N LEU A 259 10.69 -19.61 45.57
CA LEU A 259 10.78 -18.16 45.84
C LEU A 259 11.50 -17.42 44.71
N LEU A 260 12.69 -17.91 44.29
CA LEU A 260 13.46 -17.28 43.22
C LEU A 260 12.76 -17.35 41.86
N LEU A 261 12.06 -18.45 41.56
CA LEU A 261 11.26 -18.57 40.36
C LEU A 261 10.10 -17.58 40.37
N LEU A 262 9.37 -17.45 41.48
CA LEU A 262 8.26 -16.49 41.57
C LEU A 262 8.74 -15.05 41.42
N GLU A 263 9.88 -14.70 41.99
CA GLU A 263 10.49 -13.37 41.83
C GLU A 263 10.86 -13.09 40.37
N GLY A 264 11.49 -14.07 39.70
CA GLY A 264 11.82 -13.97 38.28
C GLY A 264 10.60 -13.84 37.39
N SER A 265 9.59 -14.70 37.62
CA SER A 265 8.32 -14.63 36.86
C SER A 265 7.58 -13.30 37.06
N TYR A 266 7.67 -12.70 38.26
CA TYR A 266 7.11 -11.39 38.52
C TYR A 266 7.72 -10.28 37.62
N TYR A 267 9.04 -10.30 37.43
CA TYR A 267 9.71 -9.39 36.50
C TYR A 267 9.27 -9.62 35.04
N VAL A 268 9.12 -10.89 34.64
CA VAL A 268 8.61 -11.21 33.29
C VAL A 268 7.19 -10.70 33.09
N LEU A 269 6.31 -10.84 34.10
CA LEU A 269 4.95 -10.33 34.07
C LEU A 269 4.90 -8.80 33.97
N LEU A 270 5.76 -8.09 34.71
CA LEU A 270 5.87 -6.62 34.60
C LEU A 270 6.28 -6.19 33.18
N ILE A 271 7.28 -6.86 32.59
CA ILE A 271 7.73 -6.60 31.23
C ILE A 271 6.60 -6.91 30.24
N ALA A 272 5.90 -8.03 30.41
CA ALA A 272 4.77 -8.40 29.57
C ALA A 272 3.65 -7.35 29.63
N GLY A 273 3.34 -6.83 30.82
CA GLY A 273 2.36 -5.75 31.01
C GLY A 273 2.77 -4.46 30.31
N LEU A 274 4.04 -4.07 30.40
CA LEU A 274 4.58 -2.90 29.68
C LEU A 274 4.52 -3.09 28.16
N VAL A 275 4.92 -4.24 27.65
CA VAL A 275 4.86 -4.53 26.22
C VAL A 275 3.42 -4.54 25.73
N ALA A 276 2.50 -5.16 26.47
CA ALA A 276 1.09 -5.20 26.11
C ALA A 276 0.43 -3.83 26.13
N SER A 277 0.77 -2.94 27.04
CA SER A 277 0.18 -1.59 27.14
C SER A 277 0.87 -0.59 26.22
N VAL A 278 2.13 -0.26 26.47
CA VAL A 278 2.89 0.76 25.72
C VAL A 278 3.11 0.30 24.27
N GLY A 279 3.49 -0.97 24.06
CA GLY A 279 3.66 -1.54 22.73
C GLY A 279 2.38 -1.47 21.90
N SER A 280 1.22 -1.74 22.48
CA SER A 280 -0.07 -1.64 21.77
C SER A 280 -0.43 -0.21 21.39
N ILE A 281 -0.11 0.78 22.23
CA ILE A 281 -0.32 2.19 21.92
C ILE A 281 0.54 2.61 20.73
N ILE A 282 1.82 2.23 20.72
CA ILE A 282 2.74 2.52 19.61
C ILE A 282 2.26 1.88 18.32
N LEU A 283 1.87 0.59 18.36
CA LEU A 283 1.36 -0.12 17.19
C LEU A 283 0.07 0.49 16.64
N LYS A 284 -0.85 0.94 17.51
CA LYS A 284 -2.04 1.68 17.08
C LYS A 284 -1.67 3.00 16.40
N GLY A 285 -0.72 3.74 16.93
CA GLY A 285 -0.21 4.98 16.33
C GLY A 285 0.37 4.74 14.93
N ILE A 286 1.19 3.71 14.77
CA ILE A 286 1.76 3.31 13.48
C ILE A 286 0.64 2.92 12.51
N ASN A 287 -0.35 2.13 12.96
CA ASN A 287 -1.48 1.73 12.13
C ASN A 287 -2.27 2.95 11.59
N VAL A 288 -2.58 3.92 12.45
CA VAL A 288 -3.30 5.14 12.06
C VAL A 288 -2.47 5.96 11.05
N TYR A 289 -1.17 6.09 11.28
CA TYR A 289 -0.28 6.80 10.36
C TYR A 289 -0.18 6.10 9.01
N MET A 290 0.04 4.78 9.00
CA MET A 290 0.19 3.99 7.77
C MET A 290 -1.09 3.94 6.93
N ARG A 291 -2.27 3.85 7.57
CA ARG A 291 -3.55 3.91 6.85
C ARG A 291 -3.79 5.24 6.14
N LYS A 292 -3.22 6.34 6.64
CA LYS A 292 -3.28 7.64 5.96
C LYS A 292 -2.38 7.72 4.73
N GLN A 293 -1.29 6.97 4.72
CA GLN A 293 -0.30 6.98 3.63
C GLN A 293 -0.57 5.91 2.57
N LEU A 294 -1.13 4.77 2.99
CA LEU A 294 -1.29 3.58 2.15
C LEU A 294 -2.73 3.08 2.27
N SER A 295 -3.53 3.29 1.24
CA SER A 295 -4.94 2.89 1.19
C SER A 295 -5.16 1.37 1.30
N TYR A 296 -4.17 0.58 0.85
CA TYR A 296 -4.21 -0.90 0.89
C TYR A 296 -3.57 -1.50 2.14
N PHE A 297 -3.22 -0.70 3.16
CA PHE A 297 -2.56 -1.18 4.36
C PHE A 297 -3.53 -1.92 5.28
N THR A 298 -3.30 -3.22 5.47
CA THR A 298 -4.01 -4.07 6.44
C THR A 298 -3.11 -4.35 7.64
N PHE A 299 -3.60 -4.04 8.83
CA PHE A 299 -2.85 -4.25 10.07
C PHE A 299 -3.28 -5.53 10.77
N HIS A 300 -2.31 -6.41 11.04
CA HIS A 300 -2.50 -7.60 11.87
C HIS A 300 -1.70 -7.46 13.16
N TYR A 301 -2.38 -7.53 14.29
CA TYR A 301 -1.72 -7.44 15.59
C TYR A 301 -0.84 -8.67 15.83
N PRO A 302 0.47 -8.52 16.18
CA PRO A 302 1.42 -9.62 16.25
C PRO A 302 1.32 -10.41 17.58
N VAL A 303 0.14 -10.93 17.92
CA VAL A 303 -0.11 -11.66 19.18
C VAL A 303 0.87 -12.83 19.36
N GLY A 304 1.10 -13.59 18.28
CA GLY A 304 1.98 -14.75 18.33
C GLY A 304 3.44 -14.41 18.64
N ALA A 305 3.96 -13.30 18.10
CA ALA A 305 5.32 -12.85 18.38
C ALA A 305 5.46 -12.34 19.83
N ILE A 306 4.47 -11.62 20.33
CA ILE A 306 4.46 -11.13 21.72
C ILE A 306 4.37 -12.31 22.71
N ALA A 307 3.43 -13.22 22.50
CA ALA A 307 3.29 -14.40 23.36
C ALA A 307 4.55 -15.28 23.31
N GLY A 308 5.12 -15.50 22.13
CA GLY A 308 6.35 -16.26 21.97
C GLY A 308 7.55 -15.66 22.72
N SER A 309 7.71 -14.33 22.68
CA SER A 309 8.79 -13.64 23.41
C SER A 309 8.63 -13.78 24.93
N ILE A 310 7.41 -13.69 25.45
CA ILE A 310 7.13 -13.89 26.88
C ILE A 310 7.46 -15.32 27.31
N VAL A 311 7.07 -16.32 26.53
CA VAL A 311 7.39 -17.73 26.80
C VAL A 311 8.91 -17.97 26.80
N ILE A 312 9.64 -17.39 25.85
CA ILE A 312 11.11 -17.49 25.82
C ILE A 312 11.72 -16.88 27.07
N MET A 313 11.27 -15.71 27.51
CA MET A 313 11.76 -15.09 28.75
C MET A 313 11.48 -15.94 29.96
N GLU A 314 10.31 -16.59 30.09
CA GLU A 314 9.96 -17.51 31.19
C GLU A 314 10.87 -18.74 31.19
N ILE A 315 11.12 -19.35 30.04
CA ILE A 315 12.05 -20.47 29.91
C ILE A 315 13.46 -20.08 30.38
N VAL A 316 13.93 -18.91 29.97
CA VAL A 316 15.23 -18.38 30.38
C VAL A 316 15.27 -18.13 31.90
N CYS A 317 14.20 -17.61 32.48
CA CYS A 317 14.06 -17.45 33.94
C CYS A 317 14.26 -18.80 34.67
N VAL A 318 13.56 -19.84 34.22
CA VAL A 318 13.67 -21.18 34.81
C VAL A 318 15.09 -21.72 34.68
N ILE A 319 15.75 -21.56 33.55
CA ILE A 319 17.12 -21.98 33.29
C ILE A 319 18.10 -21.28 34.26
N ILE A 320 18.00 -19.93 34.35
CA ILE A 320 18.85 -19.11 35.21
C ILE A 320 18.73 -19.55 36.69
N CYS A 321 17.50 -19.67 37.20
CA CYS A 321 17.23 -20.09 38.55
C CYS A 321 17.83 -21.48 38.85
N ASN A 322 17.70 -22.42 37.91
CA ASN A 322 18.30 -23.76 38.05
C ASN A 322 19.83 -23.73 38.08
N LEU A 323 20.46 -22.99 37.16
CA LEU A 323 21.93 -22.87 37.08
C LEU A 323 22.53 -22.22 38.33
N LEU A 324 21.89 -21.20 38.88
CA LEU A 324 22.34 -20.50 40.09
C LEU A 324 22.27 -21.42 41.32
N ILE A 325 21.22 -22.23 41.43
CA ILE A 325 21.07 -23.21 42.51
C ILE A 325 22.11 -24.34 42.38
N LEU A 326 22.34 -24.85 41.15
CA LEU A 326 23.33 -25.92 40.92
C LEU A 326 24.77 -25.44 41.17
N LYS A 327 25.11 -24.20 40.81
CA LYS A 327 26.44 -23.64 41.07
C LYS A 327 26.75 -23.45 42.57
N LYS A 328 25.69 -23.30 43.39
CA LYS A 328 25.77 -23.19 44.86
C LYS A 328 25.95 -24.55 45.55
N ILE A 329 25.72 -25.66 44.83
CA ILE A 329 25.89 -27.04 45.33
C ILE A 329 27.34 -27.51 45.18
N LYS A 330 28.13 -26.89 44.26
CA LYS A 330 29.54 -27.28 44.02
C LYS A 330 30.57 -26.49 44.83
N LYS A 331 30.15 -25.60 45.70
CA LYS A 331 30.94 -24.92 46.70
C LYS A 331 30.40 -25.25 48.12
#